data_caa6472f41f8cc7c869f8cd1f11d5925
#
_entry.id   caa6472f41f8cc7c869f8cd1f11d5925
#
_cell.length_a   1.000
_cell.length_b   1.000
_cell.length_c   1.000
_cell.angle_alpha   90.00
_cell.angle_beta   90.00
_cell.angle_gamma   90.00
#
_symmetry.space_group_name_H-M   'P 1'
#
loop_
_entity.id
_entity.type
_entity.pdbx_description
1 polymer ?
#
loop_
_entity_poly.entity_id
_entity_poly.type
_entity_poly.pdbx_seq_one_letter_code
_entity_poly.pdbx_strand_id
1 'polypeptide(L)'
;MVLTRKIQLHVHASDAEVIQNHYQTLYRWRYIVFRALNMVTSHLFVQEQLKDFFYFTQDFHLKLTDQLADGAGVLNTSKLNATNRLLSKIFKGEIPNDILCCLNYSLSSVFSKEVKSYRSGEKSLRSYQRKQPLPFKGRSVKQLKPEGQEYTFNLFKIPFRTYLGKDRQKRILLNSVFHRKTKLCNSSIVLDKGKIFWLASFEMNNSPLELDHGVIAEASLSINHPVTIDIDQEHYLIGNKEEFLHRRLAIQAARQRLQKGSSFNHGGHGRKRKTKAVAHVEGLEERYVNHKLHLYSKRLIDICLKAKAATLILVNQKAREEIAREDEFLLQNWSYFGLKEKIMYKAAQVGILVVVE
;
A
#
# COMPACT_ATOMS: atom_id res chain seq x y z
N MET A 1 -6.10 4.48 -14.53
CA MET A 1 -5.42 4.63 -13.21
C MET A 1 -6.12 3.79 -12.15
N VAL A 2 -5.39 3.29 -11.11
CA VAL A 2 -6.02 2.48 -10.04
C VAL A 2 -6.11 3.29 -8.75
N LEU A 3 -7.32 3.38 -8.20
CA LEU A 3 -7.62 4.07 -6.95
C LEU A 3 -8.02 3.04 -5.89
N THR A 4 -7.32 3.01 -4.74
CA THR A 4 -7.66 2.12 -3.62
C THR A 4 -8.38 2.86 -2.50
N ARG A 5 -9.47 2.27 -2.00
CA ARG A 5 -10.24 2.78 -0.84
C ARG A 5 -10.35 1.71 0.25
N LYS A 6 -10.14 2.13 1.48
CA LYS A 6 -10.30 1.28 2.67
C LYS A 6 -11.77 1.36 3.13
N ILE A 7 -12.49 0.24 3.06
CA ILE A 7 -13.91 0.10 3.42
C ILE A 7 -14.00 -0.89 4.58
N GLN A 8 -14.70 -0.54 5.65
CA GLN A 8 -14.95 -1.48 6.73
C GLN A 8 -16.06 -2.46 6.30
N LEU A 9 -15.89 -3.73 6.67
CA LEU A 9 -16.86 -4.79 6.39
C LEU A 9 -17.36 -5.41 7.68
N HIS A 10 -18.59 -5.89 7.63
CA HIS A 10 -19.18 -6.79 8.60
C HIS A 10 -19.58 -8.09 7.89
N VAL A 11 -19.48 -9.22 8.59
CA VAL A 11 -20.06 -10.46 8.09
C VAL A 11 -21.57 -10.33 8.16
N HIS A 12 -22.25 -10.58 7.05
CA HIS A 12 -23.69 -10.43 6.91
C HIS A 12 -24.39 -11.77 7.17
N ALA A 13 -24.51 -12.16 8.44
CA ALA A 13 -25.23 -13.35 8.88
C ALA A 13 -26.05 -13.02 10.12
N SER A 14 -27.15 -13.75 10.33
CA SER A 14 -28.05 -13.53 11.47
C SER A 14 -27.58 -14.28 12.72
N ASP A 15 -26.85 -15.37 12.53
CA ASP A 15 -26.38 -16.24 13.61
C ASP A 15 -24.96 -15.84 14.06
N ALA A 16 -24.79 -15.66 15.37
CA ALA A 16 -23.53 -15.28 15.99
C ALA A 16 -22.46 -16.37 15.81
N GLU A 17 -22.84 -17.64 15.83
CA GLU A 17 -21.93 -18.76 15.64
C GLU A 17 -21.40 -18.78 14.21
N VAL A 18 -22.25 -18.57 13.22
CA VAL A 18 -21.86 -18.45 11.81
C VAL A 18 -20.90 -17.28 11.60
N ILE A 19 -21.17 -16.13 12.23
CA ILE A 19 -20.28 -14.96 12.19
C ILE A 19 -18.91 -15.33 12.76
N GLN A 20 -18.87 -15.98 13.93
CA GLN A 20 -17.61 -16.38 14.56
C GLN A 20 -16.82 -17.36 13.69
N ASN A 21 -17.48 -18.35 13.08
CA ASN A 21 -16.87 -19.31 12.17
C ASN A 21 -16.25 -18.62 10.93
N HIS A 22 -16.91 -17.62 10.36
CA HIS A 22 -16.36 -16.84 9.27
C HIS A 22 -15.13 -16.03 9.70
N TYR A 23 -15.14 -15.42 10.89
CA TYR A 23 -13.94 -14.75 11.43
C TYR A 23 -12.79 -15.73 11.62
N GLN A 24 -13.02 -16.90 12.20
CA GLN A 24 -12.00 -17.95 12.37
C GLN A 24 -11.42 -18.37 11.01
N THR A 25 -12.27 -18.56 10.01
CA THR A 25 -11.86 -18.87 8.64
C THR A 25 -10.94 -17.79 8.05
N LEU A 26 -11.29 -16.52 8.18
CA LEU A 26 -10.47 -15.41 7.71
C LEU A 26 -9.12 -15.34 8.45
N TYR A 27 -9.09 -15.57 9.75
CA TYR A 27 -7.85 -15.64 10.55
C TYR A 27 -6.97 -16.84 10.15
N ARG A 28 -7.58 -18.01 9.87
CA ARG A 28 -6.90 -19.20 9.33
C ARG A 28 -6.27 -18.88 7.97
N TRP A 29 -7.02 -18.28 7.05
CA TRP A 29 -6.47 -17.87 5.74
C TRP A 29 -5.33 -16.88 5.88
N ARG A 30 -5.42 -15.90 6.77
CA ARG A 30 -4.33 -14.96 7.04
C ARG A 30 -3.06 -15.68 7.51
N TYR A 31 -3.20 -16.69 8.35
CA TYR A 31 -2.07 -17.49 8.80
C TYR A 31 -1.46 -18.32 7.66
N ILE A 32 -2.29 -18.90 6.79
CA ILE A 32 -1.84 -19.62 5.60
C ILE A 32 -1.10 -18.66 4.66
N VAL A 33 -1.62 -17.45 4.40
CA VAL A 33 -0.95 -16.42 3.58
C VAL A 33 0.42 -16.06 4.17
N PHE A 34 0.53 -15.87 5.47
CA PHE A 34 1.81 -15.63 6.14
C PHE A 34 2.82 -16.76 5.89
N ARG A 35 2.40 -18.01 6.07
CA ARG A 35 3.25 -19.19 5.80
C ARG A 35 3.64 -19.28 4.34
N ALA A 36 2.67 -19.11 3.44
CA ALA A 36 2.86 -19.20 2.00
C ALA A 36 3.85 -18.13 1.48
N LEU A 37 3.76 -16.89 1.96
CA LEU A 37 4.68 -15.81 1.59
C LEU A 37 6.14 -16.15 1.95
N ASN A 38 6.38 -16.54 3.19
CA ASN A 38 7.75 -16.86 3.64
C ASN A 38 8.30 -18.10 2.93
N MET A 39 7.47 -19.13 2.75
CA MET A 39 7.87 -20.36 2.07
C MET A 39 8.21 -20.13 0.61
N VAL A 40 7.39 -19.37 -0.13
CA VAL A 40 7.64 -19.08 -1.55
C VAL A 40 8.87 -18.18 -1.69
N THR A 41 9.05 -17.21 -0.81
CA THR A 41 10.25 -16.34 -0.83
C THR A 41 11.52 -17.14 -0.62
N SER A 42 11.55 -18.04 0.37
CA SER A 42 12.68 -18.94 0.61
C SER A 42 12.92 -19.88 -0.58
N HIS A 43 11.85 -20.43 -1.16
CA HIS A 43 11.95 -21.30 -2.33
C HIS A 43 12.52 -20.58 -3.55
N LEU A 44 12.06 -19.37 -3.83
CA LEU A 44 12.61 -18.54 -4.91
C LEU A 44 14.09 -18.21 -4.71
N PHE A 45 14.48 -17.92 -3.46
CA PHE A 45 15.88 -17.65 -3.13
C PHE A 45 16.74 -18.88 -3.35
N VAL A 46 16.32 -20.05 -2.86
CA VAL A 46 17.06 -21.32 -3.09
C VAL A 46 17.15 -21.65 -4.58
N GLN A 47 16.08 -21.43 -5.35
CA GLN A 47 16.14 -21.62 -6.80
C GLN A 47 17.18 -20.74 -7.49
N GLU A 48 17.31 -19.46 -7.06
CA GLU A 48 18.33 -18.57 -7.62
C GLU A 48 19.74 -19.03 -7.23
N GLN A 49 19.97 -19.44 -5.98
CA GLN A 49 21.27 -19.98 -5.54
C GLN A 49 21.63 -21.24 -6.30
N LEU A 50 20.68 -22.16 -6.51
CA LEU A 50 20.93 -23.37 -7.31
C LEU A 50 21.26 -23.02 -8.75
N LYS A 51 20.59 -22.05 -9.36
CA LYS A 51 20.93 -21.58 -10.71
C LYS A 51 22.34 -21.03 -10.78
N ASP A 52 22.75 -20.18 -9.83
CA ASP A 52 24.07 -19.62 -9.77
C ASP A 52 25.13 -20.71 -9.60
N PHE A 53 24.83 -21.77 -8.84
CA PHE A 53 25.72 -22.92 -8.67
C PHE A 53 25.87 -23.74 -9.97
N PHE A 54 24.79 -23.96 -10.72
CA PHE A 54 24.83 -24.71 -11.99
C PHE A 54 25.39 -23.89 -13.16
N TYR A 55 25.28 -22.57 -13.13
CA TYR A 55 25.86 -21.65 -14.14
C TYR A 55 27.11 -20.96 -13.61
N PHE A 56 28.06 -21.75 -13.18
CA PHE A 56 29.26 -21.27 -12.50
C PHE A 56 30.17 -20.37 -13.37
N THR A 57 30.11 -20.49 -14.70
CA THR A 57 30.78 -19.60 -15.65
C THR A 57 29.82 -19.21 -16.77
N GLN A 58 30.05 -18.01 -17.38
CA GLN A 58 29.26 -17.57 -18.53
C GLN A 58 29.29 -18.52 -19.71
N ASP A 59 30.37 -19.33 -19.82
CA ASP A 59 30.59 -20.25 -20.92
C ASP A 59 30.07 -21.68 -20.64
N PHE A 60 29.74 -22.00 -19.39
CA PHE A 60 29.27 -23.32 -19.00
C PHE A 60 27.75 -23.36 -18.79
N HIS A 61 27.01 -23.53 -19.86
CA HIS A 61 25.59 -23.78 -19.82
C HIS A 61 25.32 -25.28 -19.76
N LEU A 62 25.01 -25.81 -18.59
CA LEU A 62 24.38 -27.11 -18.47
C LEU A 62 22.98 -27.03 -19.12
N LYS A 63 22.91 -27.41 -20.40
CA LYS A 63 21.63 -27.69 -21.05
C LYS A 63 21.06 -28.95 -20.40
N LEU A 64 20.24 -28.77 -19.37
CA LEU A 64 19.35 -29.83 -18.92
C LEU A 64 18.37 -30.07 -20.04
N THR A 65 18.54 -31.20 -20.75
CA THR A 65 17.60 -31.60 -21.80
C THR A 65 16.22 -31.75 -21.20
N ASP A 66 15.18 -31.41 -21.96
CA ASP A 66 13.77 -31.49 -21.54
C ASP A 66 13.33 -32.88 -21.04
N GLN A 67 14.13 -33.91 -21.29
CA GLN A 67 13.94 -35.28 -20.83
C GLN A 67 14.31 -35.50 -19.35
N LEU A 68 15.09 -34.62 -18.75
CA LEU A 68 15.46 -34.62 -17.33
C LEU A 68 14.74 -33.52 -16.59
N ALA A 69 13.42 -33.38 -16.78
CA ALA A 69 12.61 -32.55 -15.92
C ALA A 69 12.77 -33.09 -14.49
N ASP A 70 13.46 -32.32 -13.64
CA ASP A 70 13.50 -32.67 -12.23
C ASP A 70 12.06 -32.73 -11.74
N GLY A 71 11.68 -33.79 -11.00
CA GLY A 71 10.31 -33.97 -10.51
C GLY A 71 9.83 -32.78 -9.63
N ALA A 72 10.73 -31.97 -9.13
CA ALA A 72 10.46 -30.75 -8.36
C ALA A 72 10.31 -29.51 -9.26
N GLY A 73 10.72 -29.57 -10.55
CA GLY A 73 10.58 -28.48 -11.51
C GLY A 73 11.43 -27.23 -11.17
N VAL A 74 12.52 -27.39 -10.43
CA VAL A 74 13.33 -26.28 -9.95
C VAL A 74 14.12 -25.61 -11.06
N LEU A 75 14.65 -26.40 -12.00
CA LEU A 75 15.56 -25.92 -13.05
C LEU A 75 14.86 -25.65 -14.37
N ASN A 76 13.91 -26.50 -14.74
CA ASN A 76 13.25 -26.49 -16.06
C ASN A 76 11.89 -25.81 -16.12
N THR A 77 11.31 -25.42 -14.98
CA THR A 77 10.02 -24.76 -14.93
C THR A 77 10.17 -23.27 -14.64
N SER A 78 9.26 -22.46 -15.20
CA SER A 78 9.23 -21.04 -14.86
C SER A 78 9.04 -20.86 -13.35
N LYS A 79 9.69 -19.86 -12.77
CA LYS A 79 9.59 -19.53 -11.32
C LYS A 79 8.15 -19.49 -10.83
N LEU A 80 7.25 -18.91 -11.64
CA LEU A 80 5.84 -18.78 -11.30
C LEU A 80 5.13 -20.14 -11.24
N ASN A 81 5.44 -21.05 -12.16
CA ASN A 81 4.84 -22.40 -12.19
C ASN A 81 5.38 -23.26 -11.05
N ALA A 82 6.68 -23.21 -10.77
CA ALA A 82 7.28 -23.95 -9.67
C ALA A 82 6.66 -23.55 -8.33
N THR A 83 6.57 -22.25 -8.06
CA THR A 83 5.97 -21.73 -6.82
C THR A 83 4.45 -22.01 -6.75
N ASN A 84 3.74 -22.01 -7.89
CA ASN A 84 2.32 -22.35 -7.92
C ASN A 84 2.09 -23.85 -7.59
N ARG A 85 2.95 -24.75 -8.11
CA ARG A 85 2.93 -26.17 -7.75
C ARG A 85 3.18 -26.38 -6.26
N LEU A 86 4.19 -25.68 -5.70
CA LEU A 86 4.51 -25.71 -4.27
C LEU A 86 3.32 -25.29 -3.41
N LEU A 87 2.70 -24.15 -3.74
CA LEU A 87 1.53 -23.63 -3.02
C LEU A 87 0.33 -24.59 -3.13
N SER A 88 0.08 -25.12 -4.31
CA SER A 88 -1.01 -26.06 -4.54
C SER A 88 -0.79 -27.39 -3.80
N LYS A 89 0.44 -27.89 -3.74
CA LYS A 89 0.77 -29.13 -3.02
C LYS A 89 0.45 -29.03 -1.53
N ILE A 90 0.69 -27.84 -0.92
CA ILE A 90 0.62 -27.68 0.53
C ILE A 90 -0.73 -27.12 1.00
N PHE A 91 -1.34 -26.22 0.25
CA PHE A 91 -2.49 -25.43 0.71
C PHE A 91 -3.78 -25.66 -0.10
N LYS A 92 -3.78 -26.58 -1.07
CA LYS A 92 -4.99 -26.89 -1.85
C LYS A 92 -6.12 -27.36 -0.93
N GLY A 93 -7.29 -26.73 -1.06
CA GLY A 93 -8.47 -27.04 -0.24
C GLY A 93 -8.56 -26.30 1.11
N GLU A 94 -7.46 -25.75 1.62
CA GLU A 94 -7.46 -25.00 2.87
C GLU A 94 -7.79 -23.51 2.73
N ILE A 95 -7.54 -22.97 1.55
CA ILE A 95 -7.73 -21.56 1.19
C ILE A 95 -8.19 -21.44 -0.26
N PRO A 96 -9.00 -20.42 -0.62
CA PRO A 96 -9.38 -20.19 -2.01
C PRO A 96 -8.18 -20.04 -2.92
N ASN A 97 -8.17 -20.78 -4.03
CA ASN A 97 -7.05 -20.78 -4.98
C ASN A 97 -6.76 -19.39 -5.58
N ASP A 98 -7.78 -18.54 -5.70
CA ASP A 98 -7.61 -17.17 -6.19
C ASP A 98 -6.69 -16.33 -5.29
N ILE A 99 -6.75 -16.54 -3.97
CA ILE A 99 -5.84 -15.90 -3.00
C ILE A 99 -4.40 -16.37 -3.24
N LEU A 100 -4.18 -17.69 -3.41
CA LEU A 100 -2.85 -18.25 -3.65
C LEU A 100 -2.27 -17.74 -4.99
N CYS A 101 -3.08 -17.70 -6.03
CA CYS A 101 -2.66 -17.16 -7.33
C CYS A 101 -2.26 -15.68 -7.22
N CYS A 102 -3.09 -14.82 -6.62
CA CYS A 102 -2.79 -13.41 -6.45
C CYS A 102 -1.52 -13.19 -5.63
N LEU A 103 -1.34 -13.97 -4.57
CA LEU A 103 -0.14 -13.95 -3.73
C LEU A 103 1.09 -14.33 -4.54
N ASN A 104 1.03 -15.42 -5.31
CA ASN A 104 2.15 -15.90 -6.10
C ASN A 104 2.61 -14.88 -7.15
N TYR A 105 1.67 -14.26 -7.88
CA TYR A 105 1.99 -13.21 -8.86
C TYR A 105 2.64 -11.98 -8.21
N SER A 106 2.08 -11.48 -7.11
CA SER A 106 2.62 -10.30 -6.44
C SER A 106 4.01 -10.57 -5.86
N LEU A 107 4.19 -11.74 -5.27
CA LEU A 107 5.47 -12.12 -4.67
C LEU A 107 6.56 -12.32 -5.71
N SER A 108 6.27 -13.01 -6.80
CA SER A 108 7.20 -13.21 -7.91
C SER A 108 7.65 -11.88 -8.52
N SER A 109 6.73 -10.91 -8.65
CA SER A 109 7.06 -9.56 -9.12
C SER A 109 7.97 -8.80 -8.16
N VAL A 110 7.69 -8.86 -6.84
CA VAL A 110 8.54 -8.22 -5.80
C VAL A 110 9.91 -8.86 -5.77
N PHE A 111 9.98 -10.19 -5.76
CA PHE A 111 11.24 -10.93 -5.74
C PHE A 111 12.11 -10.61 -6.95
N SER A 112 11.53 -10.56 -8.16
CA SER A 112 12.27 -10.25 -9.39
C SER A 112 12.91 -8.84 -9.37
N LYS A 113 12.29 -7.88 -8.68
CA LYS A 113 12.84 -6.53 -8.51
C LYS A 113 14.00 -6.48 -7.50
N GLU A 114 13.98 -7.37 -6.51
CA GLU A 114 14.91 -7.33 -5.37
C GLU A 114 16.04 -8.38 -5.50
N VAL A 115 15.96 -9.32 -6.45
CA VAL A 115 16.92 -10.43 -6.59
C VAL A 115 18.37 -9.95 -6.74
N LYS A 116 18.59 -8.85 -7.46
CA LYS A 116 19.93 -8.27 -7.63
C LYS A 116 20.52 -7.82 -6.29
N SER A 117 19.73 -7.10 -5.48
CA SER A 117 20.15 -6.63 -4.16
C SER A 117 20.31 -7.76 -3.15
N TYR A 118 19.60 -8.89 -3.32
CA TYR A 118 19.84 -10.11 -2.52
C TYR A 118 21.17 -10.78 -2.87
N ARG A 119 21.54 -10.80 -4.16
CA ARG A 119 22.80 -11.37 -4.63
C ARG A 119 24.02 -10.52 -4.23
N SER A 120 23.89 -9.18 -4.30
CA SER A 120 24.97 -8.26 -3.89
C SER A 120 25.14 -8.16 -2.37
N GLY A 121 24.23 -8.75 -1.58
CA GLY A 121 24.26 -8.63 -0.12
C GLY A 121 23.78 -7.28 0.42
N GLU A 122 23.31 -6.36 -0.44
CA GLU A 122 22.78 -5.06 -0.03
C GLU A 122 21.48 -5.18 0.79
N LYS A 123 20.71 -6.24 0.54
CA LYS A 123 19.45 -6.52 1.23
C LYS A 123 19.42 -7.95 1.76
N SER A 124 18.94 -8.12 2.98
CA SER A 124 18.54 -9.43 3.49
C SER A 124 17.26 -9.92 2.85
N LEU A 125 17.10 -11.24 2.79
CA LEU A 125 15.86 -11.85 2.27
C LEU A 125 14.64 -11.34 3.05
N ARG A 126 13.61 -10.93 2.31
CA ARG A 126 12.39 -10.37 2.88
C ARG A 126 11.67 -11.39 3.75
N SER A 127 11.41 -11.03 5.00
CA SER A 127 10.60 -11.81 5.95
C SER A 127 9.23 -11.14 6.14
N TYR A 128 8.18 -11.93 6.04
CA TYR A 128 6.80 -11.47 6.18
C TYR A 128 6.28 -11.73 7.59
N GLN A 129 5.56 -10.75 8.15
CA GLN A 129 4.92 -10.87 9.46
C GLN A 129 3.52 -11.50 9.34
N ARG A 130 2.92 -11.92 10.47
CA ARG A 130 1.60 -12.56 10.50
C ARG A 130 0.43 -11.69 10.06
N LYS A 131 0.58 -10.35 10.08
CA LYS A 131 -0.49 -9.40 9.70
C LYS A 131 -0.47 -9.10 8.20
N GLN A 132 -0.64 -10.12 7.37
CA GLN A 132 -0.69 -9.96 5.92
C GLN A 132 -2.12 -9.76 5.41
N PRO A 133 -2.32 -8.97 4.35
CA PRO A 133 -3.59 -8.88 3.66
C PRO A 133 -3.89 -10.18 2.91
N LEU A 134 -5.18 -10.47 2.70
CA LEU A 134 -5.68 -11.56 1.87
C LEU A 134 -5.96 -11.00 0.46
N PRO A 135 -5.08 -11.18 -0.51
CA PRO A 135 -5.27 -10.64 -1.85
C PRO A 135 -6.27 -11.49 -2.64
N PHE A 136 -7.06 -10.84 -3.51
CA PHE A 136 -8.00 -11.52 -4.41
C PHE A 136 -8.29 -10.68 -5.65
N LYS A 137 -8.77 -11.32 -6.70
CA LYS A 137 -9.19 -10.63 -7.93
C LYS A 137 -10.54 -9.95 -7.75
N GLY A 138 -10.74 -8.79 -8.36
CA GLY A 138 -12.02 -8.07 -8.28
C GLY A 138 -13.22 -8.91 -8.70
N ARG A 139 -13.05 -9.81 -9.68
CA ARG A 139 -14.08 -10.76 -10.13
C ARG A 139 -14.54 -11.77 -9.08
N SER A 140 -13.79 -11.95 -7.98
CA SER A 140 -14.18 -12.85 -6.88
C SER A 140 -15.26 -12.24 -5.99
N VAL A 141 -15.49 -10.93 -6.08
CA VAL A 141 -16.64 -10.26 -5.47
C VAL A 141 -17.87 -10.59 -6.31
N LYS A 142 -18.81 -11.33 -5.73
CA LYS A 142 -20.03 -11.76 -6.40
C LYS A 142 -21.25 -11.14 -5.75
N GLN A 143 -22.30 -10.94 -6.55
CA GLN A 143 -23.62 -10.48 -6.09
C GLN A 143 -23.53 -9.15 -5.32
N LEU A 144 -22.71 -8.21 -5.82
CA LEU A 144 -22.69 -6.87 -5.25
C LEU A 144 -24.07 -6.19 -5.47
N LYS A 145 -24.76 -5.85 -4.37
CA LYS A 145 -26.10 -5.25 -4.39
C LYS A 145 -26.17 -4.08 -3.41
N PRO A 146 -26.82 -2.99 -3.76
CA PRO A 146 -27.12 -1.91 -2.82
C PRO A 146 -28.20 -2.36 -1.81
N GLU A 147 -27.99 -2.05 -0.54
CA GLU A 147 -28.92 -2.30 0.55
C GLU A 147 -29.01 -1.04 1.42
N GLY A 148 -30.00 -0.20 1.15
CA GLY A 148 -30.14 1.11 1.78
C GLY A 148 -28.94 2.02 1.46
N GLN A 149 -28.18 2.37 2.49
CA GLN A 149 -26.98 3.21 2.33
C GLN A 149 -25.68 2.42 2.17
N GLU A 150 -25.74 1.10 2.19
CA GLU A 150 -24.59 0.19 2.18
C GLU A 150 -24.69 -0.78 1.01
N TYR A 151 -23.74 -1.68 0.90
CA TYR A 151 -23.69 -2.71 -0.14
C TYR A 151 -23.45 -4.07 0.50
N THR A 152 -24.14 -5.09 -0.02
CA THR A 152 -23.90 -6.50 0.32
C THR A 152 -23.26 -7.21 -0.86
N PHE A 153 -22.39 -8.17 -0.57
CA PHE A 153 -21.75 -9.00 -1.58
C PHE A 153 -21.22 -10.30 -0.97
N ASN A 154 -20.96 -11.28 -1.82
CA ASN A 154 -20.32 -12.54 -1.43
C ASN A 154 -18.86 -12.58 -1.90
N LEU A 155 -17.96 -12.96 -1.00
CA LEU A 155 -16.55 -13.25 -1.30
C LEU A 155 -16.19 -14.63 -0.74
N PHE A 156 -15.85 -15.58 -1.62
CA PHE A 156 -15.49 -16.95 -1.24
C PHE A 156 -16.52 -17.63 -0.34
N LYS A 157 -17.81 -17.47 -0.65
CA LYS A 157 -18.98 -17.99 0.13
C LYS A 157 -19.18 -17.31 1.48
N ILE A 158 -18.41 -16.26 1.82
CA ILE A 158 -18.65 -15.45 3.01
C ILE A 158 -19.47 -14.22 2.58
N PRO A 159 -20.67 -14.02 3.14
CA PRO A 159 -21.47 -12.84 2.88
C PRO A 159 -20.92 -11.66 3.69
N PHE A 160 -20.74 -10.52 3.03
CA PHE A 160 -20.28 -9.28 3.61
C PHE A 160 -21.26 -8.15 3.40
N ARG A 161 -21.33 -7.26 4.38
CA ARG A 161 -21.97 -5.95 4.30
C ARG A 161 -20.93 -4.86 4.51
N THR A 162 -20.95 -3.83 3.70
CA THR A 162 -20.05 -2.69 3.84
C THR A 162 -20.52 -1.77 4.98
N TYR A 163 -19.59 -1.05 5.58
CA TYR A 163 -19.87 0.07 6.46
C TYR A 163 -19.19 1.32 5.88
N LEU A 164 -19.98 2.19 5.26
CA LEU A 164 -19.48 3.35 4.52
C LEU A 164 -19.52 4.64 5.34
N GLY A 165 -20.34 4.69 6.39
CA GLY A 165 -20.54 5.88 7.20
C GLY A 165 -21.04 7.07 6.35
N LYS A 166 -20.47 8.25 6.58
CA LYS A 166 -20.82 9.49 5.86
C LYS A 166 -20.04 9.70 4.55
N ASP A 167 -19.24 8.73 4.10
CA ASP A 167 -18.35 8.88 2.94
C ASP A 167 -19.11 8.68 1.62
N ARG A 168 -19.51 9.80 1.01
CA ARG A 168 -20.23 9.81 -0.29
C ARG A 168 -19.37 9.24 -1.44
N GLN A 169 -18.06 9.46 -1.42
CA GLN A 169 -17.19 9.01 -2.52
C GLN A 169 -17.13 7.49 -2.62
N LYS A 170 -17.07 6.79 -1.49
CA LYS A 170 -17.13 5.32 -1.48
C LYS A 170 -18.41 4.78 -2.06
N ARG A 171 -19.56 5.45 -1.78
CA ARG A 171 -20.85 5.07 -2.36
C ARG A 171 -20.86 5.27 -3.87
N ILE A 172 -20.38 6.41 -4.36
CA ILE A 172 -20.29 6.69 -5.81
C ILE A 172 -19.44 5.62 -6.50
N LEU A 173 -18.30 5.26 -5.94
CA LEU A 173 -17.42 4.23 -6.51
C LEU A 173 -18.09 2.85 -6.55
N LEU A 174 -18.71 2.41 -5.45
CA LEU A 174 -19.40 1.12 -5.42
C LEU A 174 -20.63 1.10 -6.32
N ASN A 175 -21.36 2.22 -6.40
CA ASN A 175 -22.46 2.36 -7.34
C ASN A 175 -22.01 2.27 -8.81
N SER A 176 -20.85 2.88 -9.11
CA SER A 176 -20.25 2.78 -10.44
C SER A 176 -19.83 1.35 -10.79
N VAL A 177 -19.34 0.58 -9.81
CA VAL A 177 -19.05 -0.85 -9.98
C VAL A 177 -20.34 -1.65 -10.19
N PHE A 178 -21.36 -1.39 -9.40
CA PHE A 178 -22.67 -2.05 -9.54
C PHE A 178 -23.26 -1.85 -10.94
N HIS A 179 -23.20 -0.62 -11.47
CA HIS A 179 -23.62 -0.30 -12.82
C HIS A 179 -22.60 -0.62 -13.91
N ARG A 180 -21.50 -1.34 -13.59
CA ARG A 180 -20.44 -1.75 -14.52
C ARG A 180 -19.72 -0.58 -15.24
N LYS A 181 -19.82 0.64 -14.70
CA LYS A 181 -19.11 1.82 -15.24
C LYS A 181 -17.64 1.85 -14.83
N THR A 182 -17.32 1.25 -13.69
CA THR A 182 -15.97 1.18 -13.13
C THR A 182 -15.63 -0.27 -12.83
N LYS A 183 -14.44 -0.71 -13.22
CA LYS A 183 -13.97 -2.07 -12.96
C LYS A 183 -13.32 -2.17 -11.59
N LEU A 184 -13.68 -3.22 -10.85
CA LEU A 184 -13.01 -3.59 -9.62
C LEU A 184 -11.75 -4.39 -9.94
N CYS A 185 -10.58 -3.84 -9.55
CA CYS A 185 -9.28 -4.46 -9.74
C CYS A 185 -8.94 -5.45 -8.60
N ASN A 186 -7.72 -5.98 -8.64
CA ASN A 186 -7.18 -6.79 -7.55
C ASN A 186 -7.26 -6.02 -6.25
N SER A 187 -7.86 -6.64 -5.27
CA SER A 187 -8.22 -6.05 -3.98
C SER A 187 -7.71 -6.94 -2.84
N SER A 188 -7.84 -6.51 -1.59
CA SER A 188 -7.45 -7.36 -0.47
C SER A 188 -8.33 -7.14 0.75
N ILE A 189 -8.44 -8.18 1.60
CA ILE A 189 -9.02 -8.07 2.94
C ILE A 189 -7.90 -7.90 3.96
N VAL A 190 -8.06 -6.96 4.88
CA VAL A 190 -7.17 -6.73 6.02
C VAL A 190 -7.94 -6.96 7.31
N LEU A 191 -7.38 -7.76 8.21
CA LEU A 191 -7.91 -7.97 9.54
C LEU A 191 -7.08 -7.16 10.54
N ASP A 192 -7.68 -6.16 11.16
CA ASP A 192 -7.01 -5.29 12.12
C ASP A 192 -7.89 -5.07 13.35
N LYS A 193 -7.34 -5.34 14.54
CA LYS A 193 -8.00 -5.15 15.85
C LYS A 193 -9.44 -5.69 15.91
N GLY A 194 -9.67 -6.87 15.36
CA GLY A 194 -11.00 -7.51 15.34
C GLY A 194 -11.96 -6.98 14.27
N LYS A 195 -11.53 -6.01 13.46
CA LYS A 195 -12.32 -5.47 12.36
C LYS A 195 -11.82 -6.00 11.02
N ILE A 196 -12.74 -6.10 10.07
CA ILE A 196 -12.47 -6.50 8.70
C ILE A 196 -12.46 -5.25 7.84
N PHE A 197 -11.43 -5.07 7.02
CA PHE A 197 -11.34 -3.98 6.06
C PHE A 197 -11.11 -4.52 4.65
N TRP A 198 -11.86 -4.02 3.71
CA TRP A 198 -11.64 -4.22 2.30
C TRP A 198 -10.82 -3.07 1.73
N LEU A 199 -9.65 -3.37 1.20
CA LEU A 199 -8.89 -2.45 0.35
C LEU A 199 -9.38 -2.64 -1.08
N ALA A 200 -10.44 -1.93 -1.42
CA ALA A 200 -11.07 -1.99 -2.73
C ALA A 200 -10.31 -1.13 -3.73
N SER A 201 -9.85 -1.73 -4.82
CA SER A 201 -9.11 -1.06 -5.88
C SER A 201 -9.99 -0.92 -7.12
N PHE A 202 -10.17 0.31 -7.58
CA PHE A 202 -11.04 0.68 -8.69
C PHE A 202 -10.21 1.17 -9.87
N GLU A 203 -10.55 0.73 -11.08
CA GLU A 203 -9.98 1.28 -12.31
C GLU A 203 -10.71 2.58 -12.64
N MET A 204 -10.00 3.70 -12.50
CA MET A 204 -10.56 5.02 -12.81
C MET A 204 -10.26 5.35 -14.26
N ASN A 205 -11.29 5.62 -15.04
CA ASN A 205 -11.13 6.27 -16.34
C ASN A 205 -10.94 7.75 -16.06
N ASN A 206 -9.75 8.27 -16.33
CA ASN A 206 -9.54 9.72 -16.30
C ASN A 206 -10.33 10.30 -17.47
N SER A 207 -11.40 11.03 -17.18
CA SER A 207 -11.91 11.97 -18.17
C SER A 207 -10.81 13.02 -18.36
N PRO A 208 -10.29 13.25 -19.56
CA PRO A 208 -9.33 14.32 -19.78
C PRO A 208 -9.98 15.65 -19.34
N LEU A 209 -9.42 16.28 -18.33
CA LEU A 209 -9.75 17.66 -18.02
C LEU A 209 -9.18 18.50 -19.17
N GLU A 210 -9.90 19.52 -19.59
CA GLU A 210 -9.40 20.50 -20.56
C GLU A 210 -8.33 21.34 -19.87
N LEU A 211 -7.07 20.88 -19.97
CA LEU A 211 -5.88 21.59 -19.48
C LEU A 211 -5.25 22.33 -20.64
N ASP A 212 -4.71 23.51 -20.37
CA ASP A 212 -4.00 24.33 -21.35
C ASP A 212 -2.51 23.95 -21.35
N HIS A 213 -2.02 23.46 -22.46
CA HIS A 213 -0.61 23.10 -22.64
C HIS A 213 0.34 24.30 -22.66
N GLY A 214 -0.18 25.51 -22.86
CA GLY A 214 0.59 26.75 -22.78
C GLY A 214 0.82 27.23 -21.34
N VAL A 215 0.00 26.78 -20.39
CA VAL A 215 0.14 27.17 -18.98
C VAL A 215 1.02 26.17 -18.23
N ILE A 216 2.13 26.70 -17.72
CA ILE A 216 3.12 25.94 -16.94
C ILE A 216 3.10 26.45 -15.51
N ALA A 217 2.98 25.54 -14.56
CA ALA A 217 3.13 25.82 -13.14
C ALA A 217 4.54 25.43 -12.69
N GLU A 218 5.24 26.32 -12.03
CA GLU A 218 6.53 26.04 -11.41
C GLU A 218 6.33 25.90 -9.90
N ALA A 219 6.78 24.81 -9.33
CA ALA A 219 6.69 24.60 -7.91
C ALA A 219 8.04 24.21 -7.31
N SER A 220 8.32 24.78 -6.15
CA SER A 220 9.50 24.50 -5.38
C SER A 220 9.13 23.96 -4.00
N LEU A 221 9.81 22.91 -3.57
CA LEU A 221 9.67 22.36 -2.22
C LEU A 221 10.75 23.01 -1.35
N SER A 222 10.37 23.78 -0.33
CA SER A 222 11.32 24.52 0.53
C SER A 222 11.13 24.19 2.00
N ILE A 223 12.10 24.62 2.82
CA ILE A 223 12.08 24.37 4.28
C ILE A 223 11.04 25.27 4.96
N ASN A 224 10.94 26.53 4.58
CA ASN A 224 10.07 27.51 5.25
C ASN A 224 8.59 27.32 4.87
N HIS A 225 8.35 27.11 3.59
CA HIS A 225 7.04 26.79 3.06
C HIS A 225 7.12 25.44 2.35
N PRO A 226 6.35 24.43 2.76
CA PRO A 226 6.40 23.09 2.16
C PRO A 226 6.32 23.10 0.64
N VAL A 227 5.52 24.00 0.08
CA VAL A 227 5.40 24.21 -1.35
C VAL A 227 5.25 25.68 -1.65
N THR A 228 6.04 26.19 -2.59
CA THR A 228 5.85 27.49 -3.23
C THR A 228 5.48 27.24 -4.68
N ILE A 229 4.59 28.03 -5.27
CA ILE A 229 4.10 27.86 -6.63
C ILE A 229 4.10 29.19 -7.32
N ASP A 230 4.63 29.21 -8.54
CA ASP A 230 4.61 30.35 -9.45
C ASP A 230 3.84 29.97 -10.71
N ILE A 231 2.76 30.70 -11.02
CA ILE A 231 1.92 30.52 -12.21
C ILE A 231 1.49 31.88 -12.70
N ASP A 232 1.74 32.20 -13.96
CA ASP A 232 1.23 33.40 -14.62
C ASP A 232 1.42 34.69 -13.81
N GLN A 233 2.60 34.91 -13.20
CA GLN A 233 2.97 36.02 -12.32
C GLN A 233 2.32 36.02 -10.94
N GLU A 234 1.49 35.02 -10.61
CA GLU A 234 0.95 34.83 -9.28
C GLU A 234 1.84 33.89 -8.45
N HIS A 235 2.15 34.31 -7.23
CA HIS A 235 2.96 33.54 -6.29
C HIS A 235 2.12 33.02 -5.14
N TYR A 236 2.11 31.70 -4.92
CA TYR A 236 1.36 31.05 -3.86
C TYR A 236 2.27 30.32 -2.87
N LEU A 237 1.99 30.49 -1.58
CA LEU A 237 2.66 29.80 -0.50
C LEU A 237 1.72 28.78 0.13
N ILE A 238 2.15 27.51 0.21
CA ILE A 238 1.36 26.43 0.81
C ILE A 238 2.06 25.89 2.04
N GLY A 239 1.41 26.06 3.17
CA GLY A 239 1.87 25.60 4.47
C GLY A 239 2.88 26.53 5.13
N ASN A 240 3.18 26.24 6.40
CA ASN A 240 4.14 26.99 7.20
C ASN A 240 4.92 25.99 8.07
N LYS A 241 6.23 26.16 8.13
CA LYS A 241 7.15 25.36 8.93
C LYS A 241 6.80 25.42 10.41
N GLU A 242 6.55 26.61 10.94
CA GLU A 242 6.30 26.83 12.36
C GLU A 242 5.02 26.10 12.82
N GLU A 243 3.91 26.26 12.10
CA GLU A 243 2.65 25.56 12.40
C GLU A 243 2.84 24.03 12.37
N PHE A 244 3.56 23.53 11.38
CA PHE A 244 3.80 22.11 11.24
C PHE A 244 4.62 21.56 12.41
N LEU A 245 5.72 22.26 12.76
CA LEU A 245 6.63 21.86 13.84
C LEU A 245 5.98 21.98 15.20
N HIS A 246 5.31 23.09 15.49
CA HIS A 246 4.62 23.30 16.77
C HIS A 246 3.69 22.13 17.09
N ARG A 247 2.87 21.73 16.15
CA ARG A 247 1.94 20.61 16.35
C ARG A 247 2.65 19.27 16.50
N ARG A 248 3.70 19.04 15.73
CA ARG A 248 4.51 17.83 15.81
C ARG A 248 5.23 17.72 17.15
N LEU A 249 5.90 18.78 17.59
CA LEU A 249 6.58 18.84 18.89
C LEU A 249 5.60 18.63 20.04
N ALA A 250 4.39 19.20 19.96
CA ALA A 250 3.33 18.96 20.94
C ALA A 250 2.94 17.47 21.03
N ILE A 251 2.84 16.77 19.90
CA ILE A 251 2.57 15.33 19.86
C ILE A 251 3.73 14.53 20.47
N GLN A 252 4.97 14.88 20.15
CA GLN A 252 6.16 14.24 20.71
C GLN A 252 6.27 14.46 22.23
N ALA A 253 6.04 15.68 22.70
CA ALA A 253 6.03 16.01 24.11
C ALA A 253 4.92 15.24 24.88
N ALA A 254 3.72 15.13 24.30
CA ALA A 254 2.65 14.32 24.86
C ALA A 254 3.04 12.84 24.97
N ARG A 255 3.68 12.29 23.92
CA ARG A 255 4.19 10.91 23.92
C ARG A 255 5.25 10.69 25.00
N GLN A 256 6.20 11.62 25.14
CA GLN A 256 7.24 11.54 26.16
C GLN A 256 6.66 11.57 27.58
N ARG A 257 5.69 12.49 27.86
CA ARG A 257 4.99 12.53 29.15
C ARG A 257 4.29 11.22 29.49
N LEU A 258 3.59 10.63 28.52
CA LEU A 258 2.93 9.34 28.69
C LEU A 258 3.92 8.18 28.88
N GLN A 259 5.07 8.23 28.23
CA GLN A 259 6.15 7.25 28.43
C GLN A 259 6.74 7.35 29.83
N LYS A 260 7.05 8.58 30.29
CA LYS A 260 7.51 8.84 31.68
C LYS A 260 6.45 8.41 32.70
N GLY A 261 5.19 8.81 32.53
CA GLY A 261 4.10 8.42 33.41
C GLY A 261 3.86 6.91 33.46
N SER A 262 4.09 6.18 32.35
CA SER A 262 3.93 4.73 32.31
C SER A 262 4.99 3.98 33.12
N SER A 263 6.16 4.56 33.36
CA SER A 263 7.21 3.95 34.20
C SER A 263 6.83 3.92 35.69
N PHE A 264 5.99 4.85 36.15
CA PHE A 264 5.49 4.92 37.51
C PHE A 264 4.20 4.15 37.77
N ASN A 265 3.65 3.49 36.74
CA ASN A 265 2.39 2.76 36.86
C ASN A 265 2.64 1.37 37.44
N HIS A 266 2.42 1.19 38.74
CA HIS A 266 2.58 -0.06 39.45
C HIS A 266 1.35 -1.01 39.37
N GLY A 267 0.29 -0.57 38.72
CA GLY A 267 -0.98 -1.30 38.60
C GLY A 267 -0.97 -2.38 37.52
N GLY A 268 -0.66 -3.63 37.92
CA GLY A 268 -0.88 -4.82 37.11
C GLY A 268 0.34 -5.41 36.38
N HIS A 269 0.32 -6.71 36.22
CA HIS A 269 1.37 -7.47 35.56
C HIS A 269 1.28 -7.35 34.02
N GLY A 270 2.44 -7.08 33.37
CA GLY A 270 2.64 -7.17 31.94
C GLY A 270 2.78 -5.84 31.20
N ARG A 271 3.70 -5.86 30.21
CA ARG A 271 4.05 -4.73 29.35
C ARG A 271 2.85 -4.06 28.65
N LYS A 272 1.83 -4.85 28.28
CA LYS A 272 0.64 -4.35 27.57
C LYS A 272 -0.20 -3.38 28.42
N ARG A 273 -0.32 -3.58 29.73
CA ARG A 273 -1.07 -2.66 30.61
C ARG A 273 -0.30 -1.37 30.88
N LYS A 274 1.01 -1.49 31.13
CA LYS A 274 1.90 -0.31 31.36
C LYS A 274 1.95 0.61 30.13
N THR A 275 1.88 0.08 28.92
CA THR A 275 2.01 0.87 27.68
C THR A 275 0.67 1.25 27.04
N LYS A 276 -0.48 0.95 27.67
CA LYS A 276 -1.82 1.21 27.08
C LYS A 276 -2.03 2.69 26.74
N ALA A 277 -1.60 3.62 27.60
CA ALA A 277 -1.70 5.06 27.34
C ALA A 277 -0.79 5.50 26.17
N VAL A 278 0.43 4.95 26.10
CA VAL A 278 1.36 5.21 24.99
C VAL A 278 0.82 4.67 23.67
N ALA A 279 0.19 3.49 23.69
CA ALA A 279 -0.43 2.90 22.49
C ALA A 279 -1.55 3.77 21.90
N HIS A 280 -2.18 4.63 22.72
CA HIS A 280 -3.22 5.55 22.25
C HIS A 280 -2.65 6.67 21.36
N VAL A 281 -1.44 7.13 21.64
CA VAL A 281 -0.72 8.15 20.86
C VAL A 281 0.22 7.55 19.80
N GLU A 282 0.33 6.22 19.77
CA GLU A 282 1.11 5.53 18.76
C GLU A 282 0.57 5.83 17.35
N GLY A 283 1.46 6.20 16.42
CA GLY A 283 1.11 6.56 15.05
C GLY A 283 0.35 7.90 14.90
N LEU A 284 0.18 8.70 15.97
CA LEU A 284 -0.50 9.99 15.88
C LEU A 284 0.35 11.00 15.11
N GLU A 285 1.66 10.97 15.31
CA GLU A 285 2.62 11.79 14.59
C GLU A 285 2.63 11.43 13.09
N GLU A 286 2.73 10.15 12.76
CA GLU A 286 2.68 9.66 11.38
C GLU A 286 1.36 10.05 10.68
N ARG A 287 0.24 9.91 11.37
CA ARG A 287 -1.07 10.33 10.83
C ARG A 287 -1.13 11.83 10.58
N TYR A 288 -0.58 12.64 11.49
CA TYR A 288 -0.52 14.09 11.34
C TYR A 288 0.33 14.49 10.13
N VAL A 289 1.56 13.96 10.03
CA VAL A 289 2.46 14.21 8.91
C VAL A 289 1.80 13.82 7.59
N ASN A 290 1.30 12.60 7.50
CA ASN A 290 0.61 12.12 6.30
C ASN A 290 -0.60 12.98 5.92
N HIS A 291 -1.40 13.43 6.90
CA HIS A 291 -2.52 14.33 6.66
C HIS A 291 -2.07 15.67 6.05
N LYS A 292 -1.02 16.28 6.63
CA LYS A 292 -0.48 17.56 6.11
C LYS A 292 0.10 17.40 4.70
N LEU A 293 0.85 16.33 4.43
CA LEU A 293 1.38 16.06 3.09
C LEU A 293 0.25 15.88 2.06
N HIS A 294 -0.84 15.20 2.44
CA HIS A 294 -2.02 15.10 1.58
C HIS A 294 -2.72 16.44 1.35
N LEU A 295 -2.77 17.29 2.38
CA LEU A 295 -3.36 18.63 2.29
C LEU A 295 -2.53 19.52 1.35
N TYR A 296 -1.22 19.58 1.56
CA TYR A 296 -0.33 20.41 0.74
C TYR A 296 -0.31 19.98 -0.72
N SER A 297 -0.12 18.69 -0.99
CA SER A 297 -0.16 18.18 -2.35
C SER A 297 -1.53 18.34 -3.01
N LYS A 298 -2.65 18.34 -2.25
CA LYS A 298 -3.97 18.61 -2.81
C LYS A 298 -4.11 20.09 -3.19
N ARG A 299 -3.73 21.00 -2.29
CA ARG A 299 -3.81 22.47 -2.56
C ARG A 299 -2.99 22.85 -3.79
N LEU A 300 -1.78 22.28 -3.94
CA LEU A 300 -0.95 22.48 -5.13
C LEU A 300 -1.72 22.10 -6.41
N ILE A 301 -2.26 20.89 -6.45
CA ILE A 301 -2.99 20.44 -7.64
C ILE A 301 -4.28 21.24 -7.86
N ASP A 302 -4.99 21.63 -6.82
CA ASP A 302 -6.19 22.45 -6.92
C ASP A 302 -5.86 23.85 -7.51
N ILE A 303 -4.69 24.44 -7.20
CA ILE A 303 -4.20 25.70 -7.80
C ILE A 303 -3.87 25.48 -9.28
N CYS A 304 -3.09 24.45 -9.62
CA CYS A 304 -2.78 24.12 -11.03
C CYS A 304 -4.05 23.90 -11.85
N LEU A 305 -5.07 23.25 -11.30
CA LEU A 305 -6.35 23.04 -11.98
C LEU A 305 -7.15 24.33 -12.19
N LYS A 306 -7.13 25.25 -11.22
CA LYS A 306 -7.76 26.57 -11.38
C LYS A 306 -7.14 27.37 -12.51
N ALA A 307 -5.81 27.32 -12.61
CA ALA A 307 -5.06 27.96 -13.69
C ALA A 307 -5.08 27.14 -15.01
N LYS A 308 -5.74 25.96 -15.04
CA LYS A 308 -5.74 25.02 -16.17
C LYS A 308 -4.33 24.56 -16.62
N ALA A 309 -3.34 24.60 -15.75
CA ALA A 309 -1.97 24.22 -16.08
C ALA A 309 -1.87 22.74 -16.45
N ALA A 310 -1.37 22.43 -17.64
CA ALA A 310 -1.15 21.06 -18.10
C ALA A 310 0.19 20.49 -17.64
N THR A 311 1.16 21.37 -17.32
CA THR A 311 2.49 20.97 -16.89
C THR A 311 2.82 21.59 -15.54
N LEU A 312 3.39 20.77 -14.65
CA LEU A 312 3.92 21.17 -13.35
C LEU A 312 5.41 20.85 -13.30
N ILE A 313 6.25 21.86 -13.21
CA ILE A 313 7.70 21.70 -13.06
C ILE A 313 8.05 21.79 -11.58
N LEU A 314 8.73 20.77 -11.06
CA LEU A 314 9.31 20.80 -9.73
C LEU A 314 10.77 21.26 -9.85
N VAL A 315 11.01 22.54 -9.55
CA VAL A 315 12.27 23.23 -9.80
C VAL A 315 13.32 22.89 -8.73
N ASN A 316 14.59 22.78 -9.15
CA ASN A 316 15.76 22.61 -8.28
C ASN A 316 15.70 21.37 -7.33
N GLN A 317 15.09 20.29 -7.76
CA GLN A 317 14.86 19.15 -6.87
C GLN A 317 16.10 18.31 -6.65
N LYS A 318 17.02 18.20 -7.59
CA LYS A 318 18.27 17.44 -7.45
C LYS A 318 19.16 18.01 -6.35
N ALA A 319 19.42 19.32 -6.40
CA ALA A 319 20.21 20.00 -5.37
C ALA A 319 19.55 19.89 -3.98
N ARG A 320 18.21 19.91 -3.93
CA ARG A 320 17.46 19.80 -2.67
C ARG A 320 17.37 18.39 -2.16
N GLU A 321 17.40 17.38 -3.01
CA GLU A 321 17.50 15.98 -2.59
C GLU A 321 18.85 15.71 -1.90
N GLU A 322 19.94 16.33 -2.35
CA GLU A 322 21.24 16.24 -1.68
C GLU A 322 21.20 16.91 -0.31
N ILE A 323 20.71 18.15 -0.22
CA ILE A 323 20.52 18.85 1.06
C ILE A 323 19.58 18.05 1.98
N ALA A 324 18.51 17.49 1.45
CA ALA A 324 17.56 16.68 2.24
C ALA A 324 18.17 15.38 2.77
N ARG A 325 19.17 14.82 2.10
CA ARG A 325 19.91 13.63 2.59
C ARG A 325 20.90 13.97 3.69
N GLU A 326 21.47 15.18 3.66
CA GLU A 326 22.43 15.66 4.66
C GLU A 326 21.73 16.26 5.89
N ASP A 327 20.56 16.89 5.70
CA ASP A 327 19.79 17.51 6.78
C ASP A 327 18.83 16.51 7.42
N GLU A 328 19.23 16.01 8.60
CA GLU A 328 18.37 15.15 9.43
C GLU A 328 16.98 15.74 9.71
N PHE A 329 16.88 17.06 9.77
CA PHE A 329 15.63 17.76 9.98
C PHE A 329 14.68 17.61 8.78
N LEU A 330 15.17 17.75 7.54
CA LEU A 330 14.37 17.58 6.33
C LEU A 330 13.92 16.14 6.14
N LEU A 331 14.81 15.16 6.33
CA LEU A 331 14.49 13.75 6.26
C LEU A 331 13.49 13.33 7.33
N GLN A 332 13.71 13.73 8.57
CA GLN A 332 12.89 13.30 9.70
C GLN A 332 11.59 14.12 9.83
N ASN A 333 11.59 15.37 9.43
CA ASN A 333 10.50 16.29 9.73
C ASN A 333 9.54 16.54 8.57
N TRP A 334 10.02 16.73 7.36
CA TRP A 334 9.17 17.10 6.24
C TRP A 334 8.68 15.95 5.38
N SER A 335 9.29 14.76 5.51
CA SER A 335 9.01 13.66 4.58
C SER A 335 9.01 14.14 3.12
N TYR A 336 10.09 14.84 2.73
CA TYR A 336 10.28 15.45 1.42
C TYR A 336 9.89 14.51 0.27
N PHE A 337 10.43 13.29 0.31
CA PHE A 337 10.13 12.26 -0.69
C PHE A 337 8.64 11.87 -0.68
N GLY A 338 8.03 11.78 0.50
CA GLY A 338 6.61 11.49 0.64
C GLY A 338 5.71 12.60 0.06
N LEU A 339 6.13 13.87 0.14
CA LEU A 339 5.41 14.99 -0.48
C LEU A 339 5.50 14.93 -2.00
N LYS A 340 6.72 14.73 -2.55
CA LYS A 340 6.98 14.56 -3.99
C LYS A 340 6.13 13.41 -4.58
N GLU A 341 6.14 12.24 -3.95
CA GLU A 341 5.33 11.11 -4.39
C GLU A 341 3.83 11.42 -4.41
N LYS A 342 3.32 12.13 -3.40
CA LYS A 342 1.91 12.51 -3.34
C LYS A 342 1.52 13.55 -4.39
N ILE A 343 2.43 14.47 -4.72
CA ILE A 343 2.24 15.44 -5.81
C ILE A 343 2.17 14.69 -7.14
N MET A 344 3.17 13.86 -7.46
CA MET A 344 3.21 13.07 -8.68
C MET A 344 1.96 12.19 -8.84
N TYR A 345 1.56 11.51 -7.76
CA TYR A 345 0.37 10.67 -7.75
C TYR A 345 -0.91 11.46 -8.05
N LYS A 346 -1.10 12.64 -7.44
CA LYS A 346 -2.31 13.45 -7.63
C LYS A 346 -2.34 14.17 -8.97
N ALA A 347 -1.19 14.65 -9.44
CA ALA A 347 -1.04 15.23 -10.77
C ALA A 347 -1.45 14.22 -11.85
N ALA A 348 -0.93 12.99 -11.76
CA ALA A 348 -1.30 11.91 -12.66
C ALA A 348 -2.81 11.57 -12.62
N GLN A 349 -3.49 11.81 -11.49
CA GLN A 349 -4.95 11.61 -11.38
C GLN A 349 -5.76 12.55 -12.26
N VAL A 350 -5.29 13.76 -12.44
CA VAL A 350 -5.98 14.82 -13.15
C VAL A 350 -5.40 15.11 -14.53
N GLY A 351 -4.36 14.37 -14.93
CA GLY A 351 -3.74 14.49 -16.25
C GLY A 351 -2.65 15.56 -16.34
N ILE A 352 -2.19 16.15 -15.22
CA ILE A 352 -1.09 17.11 -15.19
C ILE A 352 0.24 16.34 -15.34
N LEU A 353 1.07 16.75 -16.31
CA LEU A 353 2.42 16.24 -16.50
C LEU A 353 3.35 16.85 -15.42
N VAL A 354 4.07 16.03 -14.69
CA VAL A 354 5.07 16.48 -13.71
C VAL A 354 6.46 16.29 -14.28
N VAL A 355 7.20 17.37 -14.40
CA VAL A 355 8.62 17.39 -14.75
C VAL A 355 9.42 17.69 -13.49
N VAL A 356 10.50 16.95 -13.27
CA VAL A 356 11.37 17.10 -12.08
C VAL A 356 12.75 17.51 -12.58
N GLU A 357 13.20 18.69 -12.19
CA GLU A 357 14.52 19.24 -12.47
C GLU A 357 15.54 18.95 -11.36
#